data_8f5dd40f5cc0859d74e667ea665fb789
#
_entry.id   8f5dd40f5cc0859d74e667ea665fb789
#
_cell.length_a   1.000
_cell.length_b   1.000
_cell.length_c   1.000
_cell.angle_alpha   90.00
_cell.angle_beta   90.00
_cell.angle_gamma   90.00
#
_symmetry.space_group_name_H-M   'P 1'
#
loop_
_entity.id
_entity.type
_entity.pdbx_description
1 polymer ?
#
loop_
_entity_poly.entity_id
_entity_poly.type
_entity_poly.pdbx_seq_one_letter_code
_entity_poly.pdbx_strand_id
1 'polypeptide(L)'
;MLISTMSFGNNVFGNGVSAFVLEDEPYLRKLGVAGVIGGALFRNVVLTIDRKRKKITTSMPYRPSYMKLDHRADIEIVSGSGIVCTVTLDGKAYPLLFDTWNNGMISMTAEDFAKLGGNRGGDATIMNGYKEAGKASVTKTIGTCNFVKDQLGSVVVSENTDLSLLC
;
A
#
# COMPACT_ATOMS: atom_id res chain seq x y z
N MET A 1 -1.51 15.19 19.78
CA MET A 1 -0.61 14.77 20.91
C MET A 1 0.81 14.73 20.37
N LEU A 2 1.78 15.15 21.18
CA LEU A 2 3.19 15.08 20.83
C LEU A 2 3.85 13.97 21.66
N ILE A 3 4.51 13.04 21.00
CA ILE A 3 5.28 11.96 21.65
C ILE A 3 6.72 12.43 21.74
N SER A 4 7.26 12.54 22.95
CA SER A 4 8.62 13.06 23.18
C SER A 4 9.70 12.16 22.59
N THR A 5 9.52 10.85 22.69
CA THR A 5 10.49 9.88 22.15
C THR A 5 9.75 8.66 21.60
N MET A 6 10.12 8.22 20.43
CA MET A 6 9.61 7.01 19.80
C MET A 6 10.79 6.12 19.39
N SER A 7 10.71 4.84 19.68
CA SER A 7 11.67 3.84 19.24
C SER A 7 11.02 2.76 18.40
N PHE A 8 11.75 2.25 17.42
CA PHE A 8 11.37 1.14 16.58
C PHE A 8 12.49 0.09 16.61
N GLY A 9 12.26 -1.00 17.33
CA GLY A 9 13.33 -1.91 17.67
C GLY A 9 14.44 -1.19 18.48
N ASN A 10 15.65 -1.26 18.02
CA ASN A 10 16.81 -0.61 18.66
C ASN A 10 17.07 0.82 18.15
N ASN A 11 16.27 1.31 17.20
CA ASN A 11 16.44 2.62 16.63
C ASN A 11 15.52 3.63 17.31
N VAL A 12 16.07 4.78 17.71
CA VAL A 12 15.31 5.91 18.22
C VAL A 12 14.94 6.83 17.07
N PHE A 13 13.65 7.00 16.83
CA PHE A 13 13.12 7.97 15.89
C PHE A 13 12.85 9.26 16.64
N GLY A 14 13.72 10.22 16.52
CA GLY A 14 13.57 11.63 16.84
C GLY A 14 12.76 12.04 18.07
N ASN A 15 12.90 13.29 18.42
CA ASN A 15 12.11 13.96 19.45
C ASN A 15 10.90 14.65 18.78
N GLY A 16 9.75 14.56 19.39
CA GLY A 16 8.58 15.32 18.96
C GLY A 16 7.81 14.69 17.78
N VAL A 17 7.50 13.40 17.86
CA VAL A 17 6.64 12.75 16.86
C VAL A 17 5.17 13.15 17.09
N SER A 18 4.54 13.75 16.08
CA SER A 18 3.12 14.06 16.12
C SER A 18 2.28 12.78 16.01
N ALA A 19 1.36 12.59 16.92
CA ALA A 19 0.41 11.49 16.89
C ALA A 19 -1.03 12.02 17.01
N PHE A 20 -1.93 11.43 16.22
CA PHE A 20 -3.36 11.67 16.31
C PHE A 20 -3.98 10.57 17.16
N VAL A 21 -4.92 10.95 18.02
CA VAL A 21 -5.76 9.99 18.73
C VAL A 21 -6.91 9.65 17.79
N LEU A 22 -6.99 8.37 17.43
CA LEU A 22 -8.10 7.85 16.64
C LEU A 22 -9.26 7.52 17.61
N GLU A 23 -10.48 7.66 17.12
CA GLU A 23 -11.63 7.06 17.77
C GLU A 23 -11.45 5.53 17.83
N ASP A 24 -12.14 4.90 18.77
CA ASP A 24 -12.07 3.46 18.96
C ASP A 24 -12.61 2.75 17.70
N GLU A 25 -11.70 2.15 16.95
CA GLU A 25 -12.00 1.51 15.68
C GLU A 25 -12.10 -0.02 15.86
N PRO A 26 -13.29 -0.61 15.66
CA PRO A 26 -13.50 -2.05 15.86
C PRO A 26 -12.56 -2.94 15.06
N TYR A 27 -12.16 -2.50 13.86
CA TYR A 27 -11.23 -3.25 13.01
C TYR A 27 -9.83 -3.34 13.62
N LEU A 28 -9.29 -2.24 14.16
CA LEU A 28 -7.99 -2.26 14.85
C LEU A 28 -8.02 -3.14 16.08
N ARG A 29 -9.13 -3.08 16.83
CA ARG A 29 -9.36 -3.94 18.00
C ARG A 29 -9.37 -5.42 17.61
N LYS A 30 -10.07 -5.79 16.52
CA LYS A 30 -10.11 -7.16 16.00
C LYS A 30 -8.72 -7.67 15.60
N LEU A 31 -7.85 -6.80 15.12
CA LEU A 31 -6.46 -7.12 14.80
C LEU A 31 -5.54 -7.17 16.02
N GLY A 32 -6.01 -6.73 17.19
CA GLY A 32 -5.19 -6.65 18.40
C GLY A 32 -4.09 -5.60 18.34
N VAL A 33 -4.27 -4.54 17.53
CA VAL A 33 -3.29 -3.46 17.36
C VAL A 33 -3.78 -2.17 17.98
N ALA A 34 -2.85 -1.39 18.54
CA ALA A 34 -3.15 -0.13 19.23
C ALA A 34 -3.25 1.09 18.30
N GLY A 35 -2.82 0.96 17.05
CA GLY A 35 -2.80 2.09 16.13
C GLY A 35 -2.13 1.79 14.80
N VAL A 36 -1.90 2.84 14.02
CA VAL A 36 -1.34 2.80 12.66
C VAL A 36 -0.11 3.71 12.59
N ILE A 37 0.93 3.24 11.93
CA ILE A 37 2.15 4.01 11.66
C ILE A 37 2.17 4.38 10.18
N GLY A 38 2.19 5.68 9.89
CA GLY A 38 2.27 6.19 8.52
C GLY A 38 3.70 6.17 7.95
N GLY A 39 3.80 6.08 6.62
CA GLY A 39 5.07 6.06 5.89
C GLY A 39 5.94 7.31 6.11
N ALA A 40 5.35 8.44 6.48
CA ALA A 40 6.07 9.67 6.77
C ALA A 40 7.13 9.52 7.89
N LEU A 41 6.93 8.57 8.81
CA LEU A 41 7.90 8.26 9.85
C LEU A 41 9.22 7.74 9.28
N PHE A 42 9.17 7.08 8.15
CA PHE A 42 10.32 6.40 7.53
C PHE A 42 10.96 7.22 6.39
N ARG A 43 10.59 8.48 6.26
CA ARG A 43 11.03 9.38 5.17
C ARG A 43 12.54 9.41 4.95
N ASN A 44 13.32 9.34 6.00
CA ASN A 44 14.78 9.51 5.97
C ASN A 44 15.55 8.20 6.20
N VAL A 45 14.89 7.07 6.13
CA VAL A 45 15.48 5.75 6.35
C VAL A 45 15.03 4.77 5.27
N VAL A 46 15.79 3.72 5.08
CA VAL A 46 15.36 2.58 4.27
C VAL A 46 14.55 1.65 5.17
N LEU A 47 13.28 1.45 4.83
CA LEU A 47 12.40 0.47 5.47
C LEU A 47 12.42 -0.82 4.66
N THR A 48 12.86 -1.90 5.28
CA THR A 48 12.84 -3.24 4.67
C THR A 48 11.79 -4.09 5.36
N ILE A 49 10.83 -4.60 4.57
CA ILE A 49 9.77 -5.50 5.05
C ILE A 49 10.03 -6.89 4.50
N ASP A 50 10.52 -7.78 5.33
CA ASP A 50 10.74 -9.20 4.99
C ASP A 50 9.57 -10.04 5.50
N ARG A 51 8.59 -10.25 4.62
CA ARG A 51 7.38 -11.04 4.96
C ARG A 51 7.70 -12.50 5.25
N LYS A 52 8.71 -13.08 4.58
CA LYS A 52 9.10 -14.48 4.76
C LYS A 52 9.69 -14.70 6.15
N ARG A 53 10.53 -13.77 6.60
CA ARG A 53 11.13 -13.82 7.94
C ARG A 53 10.30 -13.11 9.01
N LYS A 54 9.15 -12.52 8.62
CA LYS A 54 8.27 -11.73 9.51
C LYS A 54 9.04 -10.62 10.25
N LYS A 55 9.91 -9.92 9.53
CA LYS A 55 10.81 -8.93 10.09
C LYS A 55 10.69 -7.61 9.35
N ILE A 56 10.69 -6.52 10.13
CA ILE A 56 10.83 -5.16 9.62
C ILE A 56 12.15 -4.61 10.12
N THR A 57 12.92 -4.00 9.24
CA THR A 57 14.21 -3.41 9.57
C THR A 57 14.26 -1.99 9.04
N THR A 58 14.78 -1.07 9.83
CA THR A 58 15.13 0.28 9.42
C THR A 58 16.64 0.45 9.42
N SER A 59 17.15 1.14 8.43
CA SER A 59 18.58 1.43 8.31
C SER A 59 18.80 2.80 7.69
N MET A 60 19.99 3.35 7.88
CA MET A 60 20.41 4.52 7.12
C MET A 60 20.36 4.20 5.62
N PRO A 61 20.17 5.19 4.75
CA PRO A 61 20.16 4.97 3.31
C PRO A 61 21.39 4.18 2.87
N TYR A 62 21.16 3.02 2.29
CA TYR A 62 22.19 2.14 1.75
C TYR A 62 21.65 1.38 0.55
N ARG A 63 22.55 0.85 -0.23
CA ARG A 63 22.20 0.00 -1.35
C ARG A 63 22.62 -1.44 -1.04
N PRO A 64 21.67 -2.35 -0.81
CA PRO A 64 21.98 -3.76 -0.60
C PRO A 64 22.73 -4.36 -1.80
N SER A 65 23.73 -5.18 -1.55
CA SER A 65 24.50 -5.83 -2.62
C SER A 65 23.69 -6.77 -3.52
N TYR A 66 22.55 -7.27 -3.00
CA TYR A 66 21.63 -8.13 -3.75
C TYR A 66 20.60 -7.34 -4.58
N MET A 67 20.57 -6.01 -4.47
CA MET A 67 19.62 -5.18 -5.20
C MET A 67 19.95 -5.18 -6.69
N LYS A 68 19.01 -5.64 -7.49
CA LYS A 68 19.10 -5.58 -8.96
C LYS A 68 18.65 -4.21 -9.43
N LEU A 69 19.52 -3.47 -10.10
CA LEU A 69 19.21 -2.10 -10.56
C LEU A 69 18.22 -2.03 -11.71
N ASP A 70 18.13 -3.11 -12.46
CA ASP A 70 17.20 -3.22 -13.57
C ASP A 70 15.78 -3.59 -13.15
N HIS A 71 15.59 -3.98 -11.86
CA HIS A 71 14.30 -4.26 -11.24
C HIS A 71 13.86 -3.12 -10.33
N ARG A 72 13.99 -1.90 -10.79
CA ARG A 72 13.56 -0.70 -10.08
C ARG A 72 12.47 0.03 -10.86
N ALA A 73 11.53 0.62 -10.14
CA ALA A 73 10.56 1.57 -10.68
C ALA A 73 10.89 2.97 -10.17
N ASP A 74 10.64 3.96 -11.02
CA ASP A 74 10.54 5.33 -10.55
C ASP A 74 9.23 5.47 -9.76
N ILE A 75 9.29 6.19 -8.66
CA ILE A 75 8.14 6.47 -7.81
C ILE A 75 7.88 7.96 -7.76
N GLU A 76 6.62 8.34 -7.67
CA GLU A 76 6.20 9.68 -7.36
C GLU A 76 5.71 9.72 -5.91
N ILE A 77 6.17 10.71 -5.15
CA ILE A 77 5.67 10.93 -3.78
C ILE A 77 4.65 12.05 -3.85
N VAL A 78 3.39 11.69 -3.67
CA VAL A 78 2.26 12.61 -3.72
C VAL A 78 1.88 13.06 -2.32
N SER A 79 1.73 14.38 -2.15
CA SER A 79 1.10 15.08 -1.02
C SER A 79 1.17 14.36 0.33
N GLY A 80 2.34 14.41 0.97
CA GLY A 80 2.50 14.04 2.38
C GLY A 80 2.96 12.64 2.69
N SER A 81 2.64 11.58 1.93
CA SER A 81 3.18 10.22 2.20
C SER A 81 2.72 9.13 1.19
N GLY A 82 2.01 9.47 0.16
CA GLY A 82 1.59 8.50 -0.85
C GLY A 82 2.73 8.17 -1.82
N ILE A 83 2.94 6.91 -2.11
CA ILE A 83 3.86 6.45 -3.14
C ILE A 83 3.04 6.00 -4.34
N VAL A 84 3.22 6.67 -5.47
CA VAL A 84 2.62 6.24 -6.74
C VAL A 84 3.65 5.48 -7.55
N CYS A 85 3.27 4.32 -8.05
CA CYS A 85 4.07 3.51 -8.95
C CYS A 85 3.23 3.07 -10.16
N THR A 86 3.88 2.84 -11.29
CA THR A 86 3.20 2.39 -12.50
C THR A 86 3.18 0.87 -12.58
N VAL A 87 1.99 0.32 -12.78
CA VAL A 87 1.75 -1.11 -13.00
C VAL A 87 1.16 -1.30 -14.39
N THR A 88 1.57 -2.33 -15.10
CA THR A 88 1.02 -2.66 -16.40
C THR A 88 0.03 -3.82 -16.29
N LEU A 89 -1.21 -3.58 -16.69
CA LEU A 89 -2.29 -4.57 -16.71
C LEU A 89 -2.70 -4.81 -18.16
N ASP A 90 -2.57 -6.04 -18.64
CA ASP A 90 -2.84 -6.46 -20.03
C ASP A 90 -2.24 -5.48 -21.06
N GLY A 91 -0.97 -5.10 -20.83
CA GLY A 91 -0.21 -4.22 -21.73
C GLY A 91 -0.47 -2.72 -21.57
N LYS A 92 -1.40 -2.30 -20.72
CA LYS A 92 -1.71 -0.90 -20.45
C LYS A 92 -1.19 -0.44 -19.10
N ALA A 93 -0.51 0.71 -19.07
CA ALA A 93 0.07 1.28 -17.87
C ALA A 93 -0.97 2.04 -17.03
N TYR A 94 -0.94 1.82 -15.73
CA TYR A 94 -1.78 2.50 -14.75
C TYR A 94 -0.92 3.03 -13.59
N PRO A 95 -0.99 4.33 -13.26
CA PRO A 95 -0.42 4.85 -12.02
C PRO A 95 -1.29 4.41 -10.85
N LEU A 96 -0.70 3.72 -9.88
CA LEU A 96 -1.40 3.20 -8.71
C LEU A 96 -0.72 3.67 -7.43
N LEU A 97 -1.52 4.03 -6.43
CA LEU A 97 -1.04 4.29 -5.09
C LEU A 97 -0.61 2.97 -4.44
N PHE A 98 0.63 2.92 -4.00
CA PHE A 98 1.14 1.76 -3.27
C PHE A 98 0.69 1.83 -1.81
N ASP A 99 -0.19 0.92 -1.44
CA ASP A 99 -0.76 0.84 -0.09
C ASP A 99 -0.52 -0.56 0.51
N THR A 100 0.31 -0.61 1.55
CA THR A 100 0.58 -1.86 2.29
C THR A 100 -0.59 -2.31 3.16
N TRP A 101 -1.61 -1.47 3.31
CA TRP A 101 -2.82 -1.76 4.08
C TRP A 101 -3.95 -2.34 3.22
N ASN A 102 -3.81 -2.29 1.91
CA ASN A 102 -4.77 -2.89 1.00
C ASN A 102 -4.74 -4.41 1.16
N ASN A 103 -5.87 -5.01 1.53
CA ASN A 103 -6.03 -6.46 1.66
C ASN A 103 -6.38 -7.16 0.35
N GLY A 104 -6.78 -6.39 -0.67
CA GLY A 104 -6.95 -6.85 -2.06
C GLY A 104 -5.64 -6.78 -2.83
N MET A 105 -5.69 -7.12 -4.11
CA MET A 105 -4.51 -6.94 -4.98
C MET A 105 -4.48 -5.53 -5.55
N ILE A 106 -5.52 -5.12 -6.27
CA ILE A 106 -5.64 -3.81 -6.90
C ILE A 106 -7.07 -3.32 -6.75
N SER A 107 -7.23 -2.05 -6.36
CA SER A 107 -8.52 -1.35 -6.38
C SER A 107 -8.44 -0.17 -7.34
N MET A 108 -9.47 0.03 -8.15
CA MET A 108 -9.51 1.08 -9.17
C MET A 108 -10.81 1.87 -9.10
N THR A 109 -10.78 3.09 -9.63
CA THR A 109 -12.00 3.88 -9.84
C THR A 109 -12.96 3.14 -10.78
N ALA A 110 -14.26 3.40 -10.67
CA ALA A 110 -15.26 2.81 -11.55
C ALA A 110 -14.95 3.10 -13.04
N GLU A 111 -14.47 4.30 -13.34
CA GLU A 111 -14.12 4.70 -14.70
C GLU A 111 -12.97 3.86 -15.27
N ASP A 112 -11.87 3.70 -14.54
CA ASP A 112 -10.73 2.93 -15.00
C ASP A 112 -11.01 1.43 -14.98
N PHE A 113 -11.76 0.95 -13.97
CA PHE A 113 -12.22 -0.42 -13.91
C PHE A 113 -13.09 -0.80 -15.12
N ALA A 114 -13.96 0.10 -15.59
CA ALA A 114 -14.78 -0.13 -16.77
C ALA A 114 -13.95 -0.33 -18.05
N LYS A 115 -12.80 0.36 -18.13
CA LYS A 115 -11.86 0.26 -19.27
C LYS A 115 -11.01 -1.00 -19.28
N LEU A 116 -10.95 -1.74 -18.16
CA LEU A 116 -10.22 -2.99 -18.08
C LEU A 116 -10.96 -4.10 -18.83
N GLY A 117 -10.20 -4.93 -19.54
CA GLY A 117 -10.63 -6.23 -19.99
C GLY A 117 -10.76 -7.22 -18.84
N GLY A 118 -10.66 -8.49 -19.15
CA GLY A 118 -10.64 -9.57 -18.17
C GLY A 118 -12.00 -10.19 -17.84
N ASN A 119 -11.95 -11.27 -17.08
CA ASN A 119 -13.13 -12.02 -16.71
C ASN A 119 -13.78 -11.44 -15.46
N ARG A 120 -15.10 -11.24 -15.52
CA ARG A 120 -15.86 -10.77 -14.37
C ARG A 120 -15.86 -11.83 -13.26
N GLY A 121 -15.55 -11.39 -12.05
CA GLY A 121 -15.55 -12.20 -10.81
C GLY A 121 -16.66 -11.80 -9.85
N GLY A 122 -16.57 -12.29 -8.63
CA GLY A 122 -17.50 -12.01 -7.54
C GLY A 122 -17.11 -10.82 -6.67
N ASP A 123 -17.61 -10.83 -5.44
CA ASP A 123 -17.42 -9.75 -4.48
C ASP A 123 -16.01 -9.72 -3.88
N ALA A 124 -15.54 -8.53 -3.53
CA ALA A 124 -14.32 -8.31 -2.77
C ALA A 124 -14.58 -7.32 -1.62
N THR A 125 -13.89 -7.50 -0.51
CA THR A 125 -13.91 -6.53 0.59
C THR A 125 -12.99 -5.36 0.24
N ILE A 126 -13.51 -4.16 0.33
CA ILE A 126 -12.76 -2.93 0.11
C ILE A 126 -12.37 -2.35 1.45
N MET A 127 -11.11 -1.97 1.57
CA MET A 127 -10.59 -1.24 2.72
C MET A 127 -10.39 0.22 2.34
N ASN A 128 -10.79 1.11 3.23
CA ASN A 128 -10.44 2.54 3.16
C ASN A 128 -9.56 2.87 4.37
N GLY A 129 -8.25 2.88 4.14
CA GLY A 129 -7.28 2.98 5.21
C GLY A 129 -7.42 1.83 6.21
N TYR A 130 -7.72 2.13 7.47
CA TYR A 130 -7.92 1.16 8.53
C TYR A 130 -9.40 0.78 8.76
N LYS A 131 -10.32 1.28 7.94
CA LYS A 131 -11.75 0.99 8.03
C LYS A 131 -12.19 0.07 6.89
N GLU A 132 -13.10 -0.84 7.20
CA GLU A 132 -13.79 -1.57 6.15
C GLU A 132 -14.79 -0.62 5.47
N ALA A 133 -14.53 -0.29 4.20
CA ALA A 133 -15.39 0.63 3.43
C ALA A 133 -16.61 -0.07 2.81
N GLY A 134 -16.65 -1.39 2.85
CA GLY A 134 -17.74 -2.18 2.31
C GLY A 134 -17.27 -3.32 1.40
N LYS A 135 -18.17 -3.79 0.56
CA LYS A 135 -17.90 -4.86 -0.42
C LYS A 135 -18.09 -4.32 -1.82
N ALA A 136 -17.10 -4.52 -2.68
CA ALA A 136 -17.30 -4.35 -4.10
C ALA A 136 -18.13 -5.51 -4.63
N SER A 137 -19.20 -5.19 -5.35
CA SER A 137 -20.05 -6.20 -5.99
C SER A 137 -19.45 -6.73 -7.29
N VAL A 138 -18.33 -6.19 -7.73
CA VAL A 138 -17.71 -6.57 -9.01
C VAL A 138 -16.19 -6.60 -8.89
N THR A 139 -15.62 -7.72 -9.32
CA THR A 139 -14.18 -7.85 -9.56
C THR A 139 -13.92 -8.27 -11.00
N LYS A 140 -12.70 -8.09 -11.47
CA LYS A 140 -12.22 -8.65 -12.74
C LYS A 140 -10.91 -9.37 -12.52
N THR A 141 -10.71 -10.51 -13.16
CA THR A 141 -9.42 -11.18 -13.21
C THR A 141 -8.70 -10.77 -14.47
N ILE A 142 -7.56 -10.16 -14.33
CA ILE A 142 -6.68 -9.70 -15.41
C ILE A 142 -5.61 -10.76 -15.63
N GLY A 143 -5.42 -11.18 -16.89
CA GLY A 143 -4.53 -12.29 -17.23
C GLY A 143 -3.05 -11.99 -17.02
N THR A 144 -2.62 -10.75 -17.25
CA THR A 144 -1.23 -10.35 -17.10
C THR A 144 -1.10 -9.08 -16.26
N CYS A 145 -0.26 -9.13 -15.26
CA CYS A 145 0.14 -7.98 -14.47
C CYS A 145 1.66 -7.93 -14.40
N ASN A 146 2.24 -6.80 -14.80
CA ASN A 146 3.67 -6.58 -14.74
C ASN A 146 3.98 -5.36 -13.86
N PHE A 147 4.94 -5.52 -12.99
CA PHE A 147 5.52 -4.43 -12.23
C PHE A 147 7.01 -4.37 -12.51
N VAL A 148 7.44 -3.27 -13.11
CA VAL A 148 8.79 -3.14 -13.65
C VAL A 148 9.04 -4.23 -14.73
N LYS A 149 10.03 -5.10 -14.51
CA LYS A 149 10.33 -6.26 -15.36
C LYS A 149 9.75 -7.57 -14.82
N ASP A 150 9.15 -7.53 -13.64
CA ASP A 150 8.62 -8.73 -13.01
C ASP A 150 7.18 -8.97 -13.47
N GLN A 151 6.95 -10.17 -13.99
CA GLN A 151 5.61 -10.64 -14.32
C GLN A 151 4.97 -11.22 -13.06
N LEU A 152 3.94 -10.54 -12.56
CA LEU A 152 3.23 -10.96 -11.34
C LEU A 152 2.15 -12.00 -11.62
N GLY A 153 1.91 -12.31 -12.90
CA GLY A 153 0.88 -13.26 -13.32
C GLY A 153 -0.52 -12.65 -13.30
N SER A 154 -1.51 -13.48 -13.05
CA SER A 154 -2.91 -13.07 -12.99
C SER A 154 -3.23 -12.36 -11.68
N VAL A 155 -3.95 -11.26 -11.76
CA VAL A 155 -4.35 -10.45 -10.59
C VAL A 155 -5.84 -10.19 -10.57
N VAL A 156 -6.39 -10.01 -9.37
CA VAL A 156 -7.78 -9.59 -9.18
C VAL A 156 -7.82 -8.09 -8.96
N VAL A 157 -8.65 -7.41 -9.76
CA VAL A 157 -8.92 -5.99 -9.64
C VAL A 157 -10.35 -5.80 -9.17
N SER A 158 -10.56 -4.97 -8.15
CA SER A 158 -11.86 -4.59 -7.64
C SER A 158 -12.23 -3.18 -8.05
N GLU A 159 -13.52 -2.96 -8.32
CA GLU A 159 -14.10 -1.63 -8.43
C GLU A 159 -14.18 -1.00 -7.03
N ASN A 160 -13.68 0.21 -6.89
CA ASN A 160 -13.88 1.01 -5.68
C ASN A 160 -14.53 2.34 -6.04
N THR A 161 -15.76 2.51 -5.60
CA THR A 161 -16.53 3.73 -5.83
C THR A 161 -16.11 4.88 -4.92
N ASP A 162 -15.38 4.60 -3.84
CA ASP A 162 -15.02 5.59 -2.81
C ASP A 162 -13.56 6.04 -2.84
N LEU A 163 -12.81 5.76 -3.94
CA LEU A 163 -11.43 6.24 -4.08
C LEU A 163 -11.29 7.77 -4.03
N SER A 164 -12.38 8.52 -4.18
CA SER A 164 -12.42 9.98 -3.98
C SER A 164 -12.08 10.42 -2.54
N LEU A 165 -12.09 9.50 -1.58
CA LEU A 165 -11.75 9.76 -0.17
C LEU A 165 -10.27 9.53 0.16
N LEU A 166 -9.46 9.11 -0.82
CA LEU A 166 -8.02 8.86 -0.65
C LEU A 166 -7.14 10.03 -1.08
N CYS A 167 -7.74 11.17 -1.45
CA CYS A 167 -7.05 12.41 -1.81
C CYS A 167 -7.00 13.39 -0.66
#